data_2c9a955fbfc920aee9eea09394c3616e
#
_entry.id   2c9a955fbfc920aee9eea09394c3616e
#
_cell.length_a   1.000
_cell.length_b   1.000
_cell.length_c   1.000
_cell.angle_alpha   90.00
_cell.angle_beta   90.00
_cell.angle_gamma   90.00
#
_symmetry.space_group_name_H-M   'P 1'
#
loop_
_entity.id
_entity.type
_entity.pdbx_description
1 polymer ?
#
loop_
_entity_poly.entity_id
_entity_poly.type
_entity_poly.pdbx_seq_one_letter_code
_entity_poly.pdbx_strand_id
1 'polypeptide(L)'
;MESKFNTILQDVDAVIARDPATKSRTEAILCSSGLHCIIIYRFSHWLWSKNFRLTARIVSQIARFLTGIEIHPGARIGKGFFIDHGMGVVIGETTEIGDNVTMYHDITLGGTTVFDKNGKVTAKRHPTIGNNVIIGSGAQVLGPIKIGNNAKIGSNAIVVKEVPANTTVIGMAAHKVQELSRKEAQKFCAYGIDASHPDPMEERFEKLCRELENVKKELAELKKEKKDAAQ
;
A
#
# COMPACT_ATOMS: atom_id res chain seq x y z
N MET A 1 25.07 6.23 19.18
CA MET A 1 24.54 6.75 17.90
C MET A 1 25.14 5.92 16.77
N GLU A 2 24.36 5.08 16.10
CA GLU A 2 24.84 4.41 14.88
C GLU A 2 25.22 5.49 13.86
N SER A 3 26.36 5.31 13.21
CA SER A 3 26.81 6.24 12.16
C SER A 3 25.81 6.21 11.00
N LYS A 4 25.49 7.37 10.40
CA LYS A 4 24.65 7.46 9.19
C LYS A 4 25.17 6.57 8.05
N PHE A 5 26.49 6.36 8.02
CA PHE A 5 27.15 5.45 7.09
C PHE A 5 26.71 3.99 7.31
N ASN A 6 26.57 3.55 8.56
CA ASN A 6 26.09 2.21 8.88
C ASN A 6 24.64 1.98 8.42
N THR A 7 23.79 3.02 8.48
CA THR A 7 22.40 2.92 7.99
C THR A 7 22.36 2.69 6.47
N ILE A 8 23.21 3.41 5.70
CA ILE A 8 23.28 3.22 4.24
C ILE A 8 23.81 1.83 3.90
N LEU A 9 24.82 1.32 4.62
CA LEU A 9 25.33 -0.04 4.42
C LEU A 9 24.24 -1.09 4.67
N GLN A 10 23.40 -0.90 5.68
CA GLN A 10 22.27 -1.78 5.97
C GLN A 10 21.18 -1.71 4.88
N ASP A 11 20.98 -0.53 4.26
CA ASP A 11 20.07 -0.40 3.11
C ASP A 11 20.66 -1.15 1.88
N VAL A 12 21.98 -1.10 1.64
CA VAL A 12 22.65 -1.89 0.58
C VAL A 12 22.52 -3.39 0.85
N ASP A 13 22.78 -3.82 2.08
CA ASP A 13 22.68 -5.22 2.47
C ASP A 13 21.24 -5.75 2.36
N ALA A 14 20.25 -4.89 2.60
CA ALA A 14 18.84 -5.22 2.42
C ALA A 14 18.48 -5.51 0.95
N VAL A 15 19.07 -4.79 -0.02
CA VAL A 15 18.90 -5.08 -1.46
C VAL A 15 19.41 -6.48 -1.77
N ILE A 16 20.66 -6.79 -1.38
CA ILE A 16 21.28 -8.10 -1.66
C ILE A 16 20.51 -9.25 -1.02
N ALA A 17 20.01 -9.04 0.20
CA ALA A 17 19.32 -10.08 0.95
C ALA A 17 17.90 -10.38 0.40
N ARG A 18 17.26 -9.43 -0.31
CA ARG A 18 15.84 -9.52 -0.68
C ARG A 18 15.58 -9.48 -2.18
N ASP A 19 16.55 -9.03 -2.99
CA ASP A 19 16.46 -9.06 -4.44
C ASP A 19 17.28 -10.25 -4.98
N PRO A 20 16.62 -11.34 -5.41
CA PRO A 20 17.33 -12.50 -6.00
C PRO A 20 18.08 -12.17 -7.28
N ALA A 21 17.72 -11.10 -7.99
CA ALA A 21 18.36 -10.69 -9.24
C ALA A 21 19.71 -10.00 -8.99
N THR A 22 19.87 -9.29 -7.87
CA THR A 22 21.10 -8.56 -7.53
C THR A 22 22.16 -9.49 -6.93
N LYS A 23 23.33 -9.61 -7.59
CA LYS A 23 24.40 -10.56 -7.23
C LYS A 23 25.55 -9.97 -6.40
N SER A 24 25.67 -8.65 -6.36
CA SER A 24 26.79 -7.97 -5.67
C SER A 24 26.39 -6.59 -5.13
N ARG A 25 27.17 -6.13 -4.13
CA ARG A 25 27.02 -4.75 -3.62
C ARG A 25 27.26 -3.70 -4.69
N THR A 26 28.21 -3.93 -5.61
CA THR A 26 28.50 -3.03 -6.72
C THR A 26 27.28 -2.90 -7.63
N GLU A 27 26.65 -4.02 -7.97
CA GLU A 27 25.43 -4.05 -8.78
C GLU A 27 24.26 -3.33 -8.05
N ALA A 28 24.04 -3.59 -6.77
CA ALA A 28 23.06 -2.88 -5.96
C ALA A 28 23.24 -1.36 -6.00
N ILE A 29 24.50 -0.90 -5.82
CA ILE A 29 24.82 0.53 -5.80
C ILE A 29 24.65 1.18 -7.18
N LEU A 30 24.97 0.48 -8.26
CA LEU A 30 24.92 1.05 -9.60
C LEU A 30 23.55 0.92 -10.28
N CYS A 31 22.76 -0.11 -9.95
CA CYS A 31 21.58 -0.49 -10.74
C CYS A 31 20.25 -0.40 -9.96
N SER A 32 20.25 -0.29 -8.62
CA SER A 32 19.00 -0.24 -7.84
C SER A 32 18.47 1.19 -7.74
N SER A 33 17.40 1.49 -8.46
CA SER A 33 16.70 2.79 -8.39
C SER A 33 16.11 3.05 -6.99
N GLY A 34 15.61 2.03 -6.32
CA GLY A 34 15.12 2.11 -4.94
C GLY A 34 16.24 2.55 -3.98
N LEU A 35 17.42 1.94 -4.09
CA LEU A 35 18.58 2.31 -3.27
C LEU A 35 19.04 3.74 -3.56
N HIS A 36 19.09 4.15 -4.83
CA HIS A 36 19.44 5.52 -5.21
C HIS A 36 18.50 6.53 -4.56
N CYS A 37 17.19 6.28 -4.63
CA CYS A 37 16.20 7.13 -3.98
C CYS A 37 16.41 7.19 -2.47
N ILE A 38 16.65 6.06 -1.81
CA ILE A 38 16.86 5.99 -0.36
C ILE A 38 18.11 6.80 0.04
N ILE A 39 19.23 6.68 -0.69
CA ILE A 39 20.44 7.44 -0.41
C ILE A 39 20.18 8.94 -0.53
N ILE A 40 19.53 9.38 -1.63
CA ILE A 40 19.19 10.80 -1.82
C ILE A 40 18.19 11.27 -0.76
N TYR A 41 17.22 10.43 -0.37
CA TYR A 41 16.30 10.72 0.73
C TYR A 41 17.05 10.91 2.05
N ARG A 42 18.00 10.06 2.42
CA ARG A 42 18.78 10.22 3.65
C ARG A 42 19.50 11.57 3.73
N PHE A 43 20.01 12.05 2.59
CA PHE A 43 20.61 13.37 2.47
C PHE A 43 19.54 14.50 2.57
N SER A 44 18.44 14.39 1.84
CA SER A 44 17.37 15.39 1.88
C SER A 44 16.72 15.48 3.28
N HIS A 45 16.55 14.34 3.97
CA HIS A 45 16.07 14.30 5.34
C HIS A 45 17.04 14.98 6.32
N TRP A 46 18.34 14.83 6.12
CA TRP A 46 19.33 15.56 6.90
C TRP A 46 19.22 17.08 6.71
N LEU A 47 19.07 17.57 5.47
CA LEU A 47 18.82 18.98 5.19
C LEU A 47 17.51 19.44 5.89
N TRP A 48 16.47 18.62 5.81
CA TRP A 48 15.19 18.89 6.47
C TRP A 48 15.35 19.04 7.98
N SER A 49 16.12 18.15 8.62
CA SER A 49 16.42 18.19 10.06
C SER A 49 17.23 19.41 10.48
N LYS A 50 17.99 20.01 9.56
CA LYS A 50 18.74 21.26 9.74
C LYS A 50 17.94 22.50 9.37
N ASN A 51 16.64 22.36 9.14
CA ASN A 51 15.69 23.41 8.77
C ASN A 51 15.90 24.05 7.38
N PHE A 52 16.72 23.42 6.50
CA PHE A 52 16.83 23.78 5.10
C PHE A 52 15.67 23.19 4.28
N ARG A 53 14.43 23.64 4.58
CA ARG A 53 13.19 23.03 4.09
C ARG A 53 13.08 23.05 2.56
N LEU A 54 13.30 24.21 1.94
CA LEU A 54 13.19 24.36 0.49
C LEU A 54 14.23 23.50 -0.24
N THR A 55 15.49 23.58 0.19
CA THR A 55 16.58 22.80 -0.42
C THR A 55 16.32 21.29 -0.30
N ALA A 56 15.85 20.83 0.87
CA ALA A 56 15.46 19.43 1.08
C ALA A 56 14.35 19.00 0.10
N ARG A 57 13.34 19.85 -0.13
CA ARG A 57 12.26 19.61 -1.09
C ARG A 57 12.77 19.55 -2.54
N ILE A 58 13.69 20.45 -2.92
CA ILE A 58 14.28 20.43 -4.25
C ILE A 58 15.06 19.12 -4.48
N VAL A 59 15.89 18.71 -3.52
CA VAL A 59 16.64 17.43 -3.58
C VAL A 59 15.68 16.24 -3.70
N SER A 60 14.58 16.23 -2.95
CA SER A 60 13.54 15.20 -3.04
C SER A 60 12.89 15.15 -4.44
N GLN A 61 12.62 16.30 -5.08
CA GLN A 61 12.07 16.33 -6.45
C GLN A 61 13.09 15.85 -7.50
N ILE A 62 14.37 16.12 -7.30
CA ILE A 62 15.44 15.56 -8.16
C ILE A 62 15.46 14.02 -8.04
N ALA A 63 15.37 13.48 -6.81
CA ALA A 63 15.28 12.04 -6.59
C ALA A 63 14.07 11.43 -7.32
N ARG A 64 12.88 12.05 -7.20
CA ARG A 64 11.68 11.64 -7.91
C ARG A 64 11.86 11.63 -9.43
N PHE A 65 12.45 12.68 -9.99
CA PHE A 65 12.71 12.76 -11.44
C PHE A 65 13.64 11.64 -11.93
N LEU A 66 14.68 11.31 -11.15
CA LEU A 66 15.68 10.30 -11.52
C LEU A 66 15.19 8.86 -11.31
N THR A 67 14.33 8.62 -10.32
CA THR A 67 13.97 7.26 -9.87
C THR A 67 12.50 6.89 -10.04
N GLY A 68 11.63 7.88 -10.28
CA GLY A 68 10.17 7.69 -10.26
C GLY A 68 9.58 7.47 -8.85
N ILE A 69 10.38 7.66 -7.78
CA ILE A 69 10.01 7.43 -6.38
C ILE A 69 9.95 8.76 -5.65
N GLU A 70 8.81 9.07 -5.04
CA GLU A 70 8.64 10.27 -4.22
C GLU A 70 8.70 9.95 -2.73
N ILE A 71 9.74 10.46 -2.04
CA ILE A 71 9.83 10.41 -0.59
C ILE A 71 9.92 11.84 -0.05
N HIS A 72 8.91 12.24 0.74
CA HIS A 72 8.97 13.55 1.37
C HIS A 72 10.10 13.61 2.41
N PRO A 73 10.96 14.66 2.40
CA PRO A 73 12.11 14.73 3.31
C PRO A 73 11.74 14.79 4.80
N GLY A 74 10.49 15.11 5.12
CA GLY A 74 9.96 15.07 6.49
C GLY A 74 9.62 13.68 7.01
N ALA A 75 9.47 12.67 6.14
CA ALA A 75 9.23 11.29 6.54
C ALA A 75 10.37 10.77 7.42
N ARG A 76 10.09 9.81 8.28
CA ARG A 76 11.09 9.15 9.14
C ARG A 76 11.17 7.69 8.73
N ILE A 77 12.34 7.24 8.28
CA ILE A 77 12.56 5.88 7.77
C ILE A 77 13.70 5.23 8.52
N GLY A 78 13.44 4.06 9.09
CA GLY A 78 14.39 3.21 9.77
C GLY A 78 15.47 2.67 8.84
N LYS A 79 16.22 1.70 9.29
CA LYS A 79 17.34 1.07 8.59
C LYS A 79 16.91 -0.20 7.85
N GLY A 80 17.72 -0.63 6.87
CA GLY A 80 17.41 -1.81 6.06
C GLY A 80 16.13 -1.66 5.27
N PHE A 81 15.77 -0.44 4.88
CA PHE A 81 14.61 -0.18 4.04
C PHE A 81 14.91 -0.58 2.59
N PHE A 82 14.01 -1.35 1.99
CA PHE A 82 14.17 -1.86 0.65
C PHE A 82 12.95 -1.52 -0.21
N ILE A 83 13.20 -0.90 -1.36
CA ILE A 83 12.18 -0.64 -2.39
C ILE A 83 12.59 -1.41 -3.64
N ASP A 84 11.76 -2.37 -4.03
CA ASP A 84 11.92 -3.14 -5.25
C ASP A 84 11.16 -2.50 -6.40
N HIS A 85 11.81 -2.35 -7.58
CA HIS A 85 11.33 -1.60 -8.75
C HIS A 85 11.09 -0.12 -8.47
N GLY A 86 10.16 0.22 -7.61
CA GLY A 86 9.94 1.51 -6.97
C GLY A 86 9.16 2.55 -7.77
N MET A 87 9.02 2.42 -9.09
CA MET A 87 8.25 3.39 -9.90
C MET A 87 6.86 3.63 -9.29
N GLY A 88 6.43 4.89 -9.18
CA GLY A 88 5.11 5.25 -8.66
C GLY A 88 4.98 5.22 -7.13
N VAL A 89 6.03 4.88 -6.37
CA VAL A 89 5.99 4.94 -4.90
C VAL A 89 5.87 6.38 -4.43
N VAL A 90 4.95 6.64 -3.48
CA VAL A 90 4.76 7.94 -2.82
C VAL A 90 4.76 7.76 -1.31
N ILE A 91 5.69 8.43 -0.62
CA ILE A 91 5.79 8.44 0.85
C ILE A 91 5.60 9.86 1.37
N GLY A 92 4.48 10.10 2.07
CA GLY A 92 4.09 11.43 2.54
C GLY A 92 4.86 11.92 3.76
N GLU A 93 4.74 13.22 4.04
CA GLU A 93 5.53 14.01 5.01
C GLU A 93 5.61 13.41 6.41
N THR A 94 4.47 13.02 7.00
CA THR A 94 4.41 12.57 8.39
C THR A 94 4.42 11.05 8.51
N THR A 95 4.83 10.34 7.45
CA THR A 95 5.01 8.89 7.47
C THR A 95 6.16 8.50 8.39
N GLU A 96 5.94 7.43 9.14
CA GLU A 96 6.98 6.78 9.93
C GLU A 96 7.11 5.33 9.46
N ILE A 97 8.33 4.90 9.17
CA ILE A 97 8.64 3.54 8.71
C ILE A 97 9.71 2.97 9.63
N GLY A 98 9.45 1.81 10.20
CA GLY A 98 10.37 1.08 11.05
C GLY A 98 11.54 0.45 10.29
N ASP A 99 12.24 -0.45 10.96
CA ASP A 99 13.40 -1.15 10.40
C ASP A 99 12.98 -2.33 9.51
N ASN A 100 13.82 -2.65 8.51
CA ASN A 100 13.68 -3.82 7.64
C ASN A 100 12.36 -3.91 6.87
N VAL A 101 11.76 -2.78 6.52
CA VAL A 101 10.53 -2.76 5.72
C VAL A 101 10.86 -2.97 4.25
N THR A 102 10.01 -3.73 3.56
CA THR A 102 10.06 -3.98 2.12
C THR A 102 8.84 -3.38 1.44
N MET A 103 9.06 -2.64 0.37
CA MET A 103 8.00 -2.07 -0.48
C MET A 103 8.28 -2.39 -1.94
N TYR A 104 7.21 -2.55 -2.72
CA TYR A 104 7.27 -2.70 -4.17
C TYR A 104 6.87 -1.39 -4.88
N HIS A 105 6.65 -1.45 -6.20
CA HIS A 105 6.23 -0.29 -7.00
C HIS A 105 4.77 0.15 -6.73
N ASP A 106 4.41 1.35 -7.16
CA ASP A 106 3.05 1.94 -7.11
C ASP A 106 2.40 1.99 -5.71
N ILE A 107 3.19 1.92 -4.65
CA ILE A 107 2.69 2.01 -3.28
C ILE A 107 2.53 3.47 -2.87
N THR A 108 1.38 3.79 -2.26
CA THR A 108 1.15 5.10 -1.65
C THR A 108 1.00 4.99 -0.13
N LEU A 109 1.88 5.65 0.62
CA LEU A 109 1.70 5.94 2.03
C LEU A 109 1.13 7.36 2.16
N GLY A 110 -0.19 7.47 2.00
CA GLY A 110 -0.91 8.72 1.79
C GLY A 110 -1.52 9.30 3.07
N GLY A 111 -1.71 10.63 3.05
CA GLY A 111 -2.39 11.34 4.12
C GLY A 111 -3.89 11.48 3.87
N THR A 112 -4.66 11.47 4.95
CA THR A 112 -6.06 11.91 4.95
C THR A 112 -6.20 13.15 5.80
N THR A 113 -7.24 13.96 5.55
CA THR A 113 -7.55 15.10 6.40
C THR A 113 -8.21 14.59 7.67
N VAL A 114 -7.54 14.77 8.80
CA VAL A 114 -8.06 14.42 10.12
C VAL A 114 -8.18 15.69 10.96
N PHE A 115 -9.36 15.91 11.53
CA PHE A 115 -9.64 17.03 12.40
C PHE A 115 -9.52 16.58 13.87
N ASP A 116 -8.92 17.41 14.71
CA ASP A 116 -8.95 17.22 16.15
C ASP A 116 -10.33 17.60 16.75
N LYS A 117 -10.46 17.45 18.09
CA LYS A 117 -11.71 17.75 18.79
C LYS A 117 -12.15 19.24 18.67
N ASN A 118 -11.24 20.11 18.24
CA ASN A 118 -11.47 21.55 18.07
C ASN A 118 -11.65 21.92 16.59
N GLY A 119 -11.78 20.94 15.68
CA GLY A 119 -11.91 21.16 14.24
C GLY A 119 -10.62 21.59 13.53
N LYS A 120 -9.45 21.50 14.19
CA LYS A 120 -8.16 21.82 13.59
C LYS A 120 -7.58 20.58 12.92
N VAL A 121 -6.97 20.76 11.75
CA VAL A 121 -6.27 19.68 11.04
C VAL A 121 -5.10 19.16 11.88
N THR A 122 -5.06 17.85 12.13
CA THR A 122 -3.97 17.22 12.88
C THR A 122 -2.68 17.21 12.07
N ALA A 123 -1.53 17.38 12.76
CA ALA A 123 -0.22 17.32 12.11
C ALA A 123 0.09 15.91 11.56
N LYS A 124 -0.27 14.84 12.29
CA LYS A 124 -0.10 13.44 11.87
C LYS A 124 -1.27 13.03 10.96
N ARG A 125 -0.98 12.80 9.69
CA ARG A 125 -1.99 12.46 8.66
C ARG A 125 -1.59 11.28 7.78
N HIS A 126 -0.36 10.78 7.90
CA HIS A 126 0.17 9.64 7.13
C HIS A 126 0.42 8.43 8.05
N PRO A 127 0.51 7.22 7.48
CA PRO A 127 0.63 6.00 8.27
C PRO A 127 1.93 5.87 9.06
N THR A 128 1.88 5.02 10.08
CA THR A 128 3.04 4.52 10.83
C THR A 128 3.20 3.04 10.55
N ILE A 129 4.31 2.65 9.94
CA ILE A 129 4.65 1.29 9.54
C ILE A 129 5.63 0.71 10.56
N GLY A 130 5.33 -0.44 11.11
CA GLY A 130 6.19 -1.16 12.04
C GLY A 130 7.42 -1.79 11.39
N ASN A 131 8.16 -2.57 12.17
CA ASN A 131 9.36 -3.27 11.70
C ASN A 131 9.00 -4.53 10.89
N ASN A 132 9.87 -4.91 9.95
CA ASN A 132 9.75 -6.14 9.14
C ASN A 132 8.43 -6.24 8.35
N VAL A 133 7.81 -5.13 8.03
CA VAL A 133 6.56 -5.09 7.25
C VAL A 133 6.87 -5.27 5.77
N ILE A 134 6.01 -6.02 5.07
CA ILE A 134 6.07 -6.18 3.61
C ILE A 134 4.81 -5.57 3.01
N ILE A 135 4.98 -4.66 2.04
CA ILE A 135 3.87 -4.01 1.34
C ILE A 135 3.95 -4.35 -0.14
N GLY A 136 2.95 -5.06 -0.65
CA GLY A 136 2.85 -5.50 -2.04
C GLY A 136 2.58 -4.35 -3.00
N SER A 137 2.93 -4.55 -4.28
CA SER A 137 2.79 -3.55 -5.35
C SER A 137 1.36 -2.99 -5.46
N GLY A 138 1.27 -1.69 -5.74
CA GLY A 138 0.00 -0.98 -5.92
C GLY A 138 -0.81 -0.76 -4.63
N ALA A 139 -0.33 -1.18 -3.48
CA ALA A 139 -1.07 -1.02 -2.22
C ALA A 139 -1.17 0.45 -1.80
N GLN A 140 -2.36 0.84 -1.32
CA GLN A 140 -2.66 2.18 -0.85
C GLN A 140 -2.91 2.17 0.65
N VAL A 141 -1.98 2.69 1.45
CA VAL A 141 -2.12 2.80 2.92
C VAL A 141 -2.40 4.25 3.27
N LEU A 142 -3.63 4.52 3.71
CA LEU A 142 -4.15 5.89 3.77
C LEU A 142 -4.54 6.29 5.20
N GLY A 143 -4.10 7.46 5.60
CA GLY A 143 -4.44 8.06 6.90
C GLY A 143 -3.42 7.76 8.00
N PRO A 144 -3.61 8.33 9.21
CA PRO A 144 -2.69 8.17 10.33
C PRO A 144 -2.85 6.83 11.05
N ILE A 145 -3.02 5.75 10.27
CA ILE A 145 -3.21 4.39 10.76
C ILE A 145 -1.88 3.72 11.10
N LYS A 146 -1.92 2.71 11.97
CA LYS A 146 -0.76 1.93 12.36
C LYS A 146 -0.79 0.54 11.71
N ILE A 147 0.33 0.19 11.07
CA ILE A 147 0.60 -1.16 10.56
C ILE A 147 1.60 -1.80 11.52
N GLY A 148 1.18 -2.87 12.18
CA GLY A 148 1.98 -3.55 13.21
C GLY A 148 3.21 -4.28 12.67
N ASN A 149 4.14 -4.62 13.55
CA ASN A 149 5.36 -5.35 13.17
C ASN A 149 5.05 -6.68 12.49
N ASN A 150 5.89 -7.07 11.52
CA ASN A 150 5.75 -8.31 10.74
C ASN A 150 4.43 -8.43 9.96
N ALA A 151 3.67 -7.36 9.81
CA ALA A 151 2.45 -7.38 8.99
C ALA A 151 2.80 -7.49 7.51
N LYS A 152 1.88 -8.09 6.74
CA LYS A 152 1.99 -8.18 5.29
C LYS A 152 0.74 -7.57 4.63
N ILE A 153 0.97 -6.67 3.69
CA ILE A 153 -0.08 -6.04 2.90
C ILE A 153 0.01 -6.62 1.48
N GLY A 154 -1.06 -7.24 1.03
CA GLY A 154 -1.14 -7.80 -0.33
C GLY A 154 -1.16 -6.72 -1.42
N SER A 155 -0.78 -7.10 -2.64
CA SER A 155 -0.78 -6.21 -3.80
C SER A 155 -2.17 -5.62 -4.05
N ASN A 156 -2.20 -4.34 -4.48
CA ASN A 156 -3.42 -3.58 -4.78
C ASN A 156 -4.43 -3.48 -3.61
N ALA A 157 -4.00 -3.76 -2.38
CA ALA A 157 -4.87 -3.60 -1.22
C ALA A 157 -5.03 -2.12 -0.83
N ILE A 158 -6.26 -1.70 -0.54
CA ILE A 158 -6.57 -0.38 0.02
C ILE A 158 -6.77 -0.53 1.52
N VAL A 159 -5.84 0.03 2.30
CA VAL A 159 -5.80 -0.09 3.76
C VAL A 159 -6.09 1.25 4.40
N VAL A 160 -7.25 1.35 5.04
CA VAL A 160 -7.76 2.56 5.71
C VAL A 160 -8.02 2.33 7.21
N LYS A 161 -7.67 1.15 7.72
CA LYS A 161 -7.79 0.77 9.13
C LYS A 161 -6.47 0.18 9.62
N GLU A 162 -6.26 0.23 10.94
CA GLU A 162 -5.07 -0.36 11.56
C GLU A 162 -4.97 -1.87 11.27
N VAL A 163 -3.74 -2.34 11.07
CA VAL A 163 -3.42 -3.76 10.89
C VAL A 163 -2.59 -4.22 12.08
N PRO A 164 -3.05 -5.22 12.84
CA PRO A 164 -2.29 -5.76 13.97
C PRO A 164 -0.94 -6.36 13.55
N ALA A 165 -0.03 -6.51 14.50
CA ALA A 165 1.23 -7.21 14.26
C ALA A 165 1.01 -8.67 13.82
N ASN A 166 1.94 -9.21 13.03
CA ASN A 166 1.92 -10.61 12.53
C ASN A 166 0.65 -10.95 11.72
N THR A 167 -0.01 -9.95 11.12
CA THR A 167 -1.25 -10.12 10.35
C THR A 167 -1.00 -9.90 8.87
N THR A 168 -1.62 -10.73 8.03
CA THR A 168 -1.66 -10.53 6.58
C THR A 168 -3.03 -9.99 6.18
N VAL A 169 -3.06 -8.89 5.43
CA VAL A 169 -4.28 -8.35 4.81
C VAL A 169 -4.11 -8.35 3.29
N ILE A 170 -5.17 -8.70 2.57
CA ILE A 170 -5.19 -8.77 1.11
C ILE A 170 -6.38 -7.99 0.56
N GLY A 171 -6.24 -7.46 -0.66
CA GLY A 171 -7.34 -6.95 -1.44
C GLY A 171 -8.13 -8.06 -2.12
N MET A 172 -9.07 -7.68 -2.98
CA MET A 172 -9.84 -8.65 -3.78
C MET A 172 -8.97 -9.26 -4.87
N ALA A 173 -8.95 -10.60 -4.93
CA ALA A 173 -8.32 -11.32 -6.02
C ALA A 173 -9.23 -11.31 -7.27
N ALA A 174 -8.61 -11.35 -8.46
CA ALA A 174 -9.35 -11.52 -9.71
C ALA A 174 -10.13 -12.85 -9.70
N HIS A 175 -11.32 -12.82 -10.25
CA HIS A 175 -12.16 -14.00 -10.43
C HIS A 175 -12.66 -14.10 -11.87
N LYS A 176 -12.95 -15.33 -12.29
CA LYS A 176 -13.46 -15.59 -13.63
C LYS A 176 -14.90 -15.08 -13.73
N VAL A 177 -15.14 -14.21 -14.69
CA VAL A 177 -16.48 -13.64 -14.95
C VAL A 177 -17.22 -14.46 -15.98
N GLN A 178 -16.57 -14.78 -17.11
CA GLN A 178 -17.17 -15.56 -18.19
C GLN A 178 -16.13 -16.32 -19.00
N GLU A 179 -16.60 -17.30 -19.80
CA GLU A 179 -15.82 -17.93 -20.86
C GLU A 179 -16.26 -17.35 -22.22
N LEU A 180 -15.30 -16.79 -22.94
CA LEU A 180 -15.53 -16.28 -24.28
C LEU A 180 -15.41 -17.41 -25.30
N SER A 181 -16.26 -17.42 -26.33
CA SER A 181 -16.03 -18.25 -27.52
C SER A 181 -14.76 -17.79 -28.24
N ARG A 182 -14.14 -18.69 -29.03
CA ARG A 182 -12.90 -18.35 -29.78
C ARG A 182 -13.07 -17.14 -30.68
N LYS A 183 -14.25 -16.88 -31.24
CA LYS A 183 -14.53 -15.73 -32.11
C LYS A 183 -14.63 -14.43 -31.31
N GLU A 184 -15.24 -14.47 -30.13
CA GLU A 184 -15.35 -13.31 -29.23
C GLU A 184 -13.99 -12.95 -28.63
N ALA A 185 -13.19 -13.94 -28.23
CA ALA A 185 -11.85 -13.73 -27.70
C ALA A 185 -10.87 -13.08 -28.70
N GLN A 186 -11.15 -13.18 -30.01
CA GLN A 186 -10.34 -12.55 -31.08
C GLN A 186 -10.75 -11.08 -31.36
N LYS A 187 -11.89 -10.63 -30.86
CA LYS A 187 -12.31 -9.23 -31.03
C LYS A 187 -11.54 -8.34 -30.07
N PHE A 188 -10.98 -7.25 -30.59
CA PHE A 188 -10.38 -6.24 -29.72
C PHE A 188 -11.48 -5.57 -28.90
N CYS A 189 -11.30 -5.61 -27.58
CA CYS A 189 -12.12 -4.89 -26.62
C CYS A 189 -11.18 -4.07 -25.73
N ALA A 190 -11.26 -2.76 -25.78
CA ALA A 190 -10.46 -1.89 -24.95
C ALA A 190 -10.77 -2.17 -23.46
N TYR A 191 -9.71 -2.29 -22.65
CA TYR A 191 -9.80 -2.63 -21.22
C TYR A 191 -10.40 -4.01 -20.90
N GLY A 192 -10.65 -4.88 -21.91
CA GLY A 192 -11.16 -6.23 -21.71
C GLY A 192 -12.63 -6.32 -21.25
N ILE A 193 -13.34 -5.22 -21.19
CA ILE A 193 -14.75 -5.12 -20.75
C ILE A 193 -15.51 -4.25 -21.76
N ASP A 194 -16.60 -4.77 -22.27
CA ASP A 194 -17.50 -4.03 -23.13
C ASP A 194 -18.67 -3.46 -22.29
N ALA A 195 -19.25 -2.32 -22.74
CA ALA A 195 -20.28 -1.60 -22.00
C ALA A 195 -21.61 -2.37 -21.84
N SER A 196 -21.75 -3.53 -22.51
CA SER A 196 -22.94 -4.40 -22.40
C SER A 196 -22.85 -5.40 -21.26
N HIS A 197 -21.68 -5.51 -20.61
CA HIS A 197 -21.50 -6.42 -19.48
C HIS A 197 -21.61 -5.65 -18.17
N PRO A 198 -22.60 -5.98 -17.31
CA PRO A 198 -22.71 -5.41 -15.98
C PRO A 198 -21.46 -5.74 -15.12
N ASP A 199 -21.17 -4.92 -14.13
CA ASP A 199 -20.11 -5.20 -13.16
C ASP A 199 -20.40 -6.54 -12.47
N PRO A 200 -19.49 -7.55 -12.59
CA PRO A 200 -19.70 -8.86 -11.99
C PRO A 200 -19.88 -8.82 -10.46
N MET A 201 -19.36 -7.79 -9.80
CA MET A 201 -19.56 -7.58 -8.37
C MET A 201 -20.98 -7.09 -8.08
N GLU A 202 -21.53 -6.24 -8.94
CA GLU A 202 -22.90 -5.75 -8.84
C GLU A 202 -23.90 -6.89 -9.03
N GLU A 203 -23.73 -7.74 -10.06
CA GLU A 203 -24.53 -8.95 -10.26
C GLU A 203 -24.51 -9.89 -9.04
N ARG A 204 -23.29 -10.12 -8.49
CA ARG A 204 -23.14 -10.99 -7.32
C ARG A 204 -23.77 -10.40 -6.08
N PHE A 205 -23.66 -9.08 -5.91
CA PHE A 205 -24.30 -8.35 -4.83
C PHE A 205 -25.81 -8.40 -4.93
N GLU A 206 -26.39 -8.15 -6.11
CA GLU A 206 -27.81 -8.26 -6.35
C GLU A 206 -28.34 -9.69 -6.11
N LYS A 207 -27.58 -10.71 -6.52
CA LYS A 207 -27.94 -12.12 -6.25
C LYS A 207 -28.00 -12.38 -4.75
N LEU A 208 -26.99 -11.95 -3.99
CA LEU A 208 -26.96 -12.09 -2.54
C LEU A 208 -28.09 -11.33 -1.86
N CYS A 209 -28.45 -10.14 -2.33
CA CYS A 209 -29.58 -9.39 -1.82
C CYS A 209 -30.90 -10.13 -2.03
N ARG A 210 -31.11 -10.72 -3.22
CA ARG A 210 -32.30 -11.54 -3.51
C ARG A 210 -32.38 -12.79 -2.64
N GLU A 211 -31.28 -13.49 -2.45
CA GLU A 211 -31.22 -14.66 -1.55
C GLU A 211 -31.52 -14.26 -0.10
N LEU A 212 -30.98 -13.14 0.37
CA LEU A 212 -31.25 -12.62 1.72
C LEU A 212 -32.72 -12.25 1.92
N GLU A 213 -33.37 -11.65 0.91
CA GLU A 213 -34.80 -11.34 0.96
C GLU A 213 -35.65 -12.60 1.02
N ASN A 214 -35.32 -13.65 0.28
CA ASN A 214 -36.01 -14.92 0.32
C ASN A 214 -35.90 -15.58 1.70
N VAL A 215 -34.70 -15.65 2.25
CA VAL A 215 -34.45 -16.18 3.62
C VAL A 215 -35.23 -15.39 4.67
N LYS A 216 -35.31 -14.05 4.54
CA LYS A 216 -36.11 -13.22 5.45
C LYS A 216 -37.61 -13.52 5.37
N LYS A 217 -38.14 -13.81 4.18
CA LYS A 217 -39.55 -14.18 3.99
C LYS A 217 -39.82 -15.54 4.63
N GLU A 218 -39.01 -16.55 4.34
CA GLU A 218 -39.16 -17.89 4.95
C GLU A 218 -39.09 -17.83 6.48
N LEU A 219 -38.15 -17.03 7.01
CA LEU A 219 -38.05 -16.84 8.47
C LEU A 219 -39.27 -16.17 9.08
N ALA A 220 -39.90 -15.25 8.37
CA ALA A 220 -41.13 -14.60 8.80
C ALA A 220 -42.32 -15.56 8.81
N GLU A 221 -42.41 -16.42 7.80
CA GLU A 221 -43.45 -17.46 7.70
C GLU A 221 -43.30 -18.49 8.82
N LEU A 222 -42.12 -19.01 9.04
CA LEU A 222 -41.82 -19.95 10.14
C LEU A 222 -42.11 -19.36 11.53
N LYS A 223 -41.83 -18.06 11.71
CA LYS A 223 -42.19 -17.36 12.98
C LYS A 223 -43.69 -17.23 13.18
N LYS A 224 -44.46 -17.04 12.09
CA LYS A 224 -45.90 -16.98 12.12
C LYS A 224 -46.50 -18.35 12.45
N GLU A 225 -46.07 -19.42 11.75
CA GLU A 225 -46.50 -20.80 12.03
C GLU A 225 -46.20 -21.22 13.48
N LYS A 226 -45.03 -20.86 14.01
CA LYS A 226 -44.70 -21.15 15.41
C LYS A 226 -45.60 -20.40 16.41
N LYS A 227 -46.02 -19.20 16.06
CA LYS A 227 -46.91 -18.39 16.91
C LYS A 227 -48.33 -18.94 16.88
N ASP A 228 -48.80 -19.39 15.73
CA ASP A 228 -50.15 -19.98 15.53
C ASP A 228 -50.22 -21.40 16.16
N ALA A 229 -49.12 -22.14 16.16
CA ALA A 229 -49.06 -23.47 16.83
C ALA A 229 -48.89 -23.41 18.39
N ALA A 230 -48.65 -22.21 18.93
CA ALA A 230 -48.51 -22.01 20.40
C ALA A 230 -49.74 -21.40 21.04
N GLN A 231 -50.83 -21.17 20.26
CA GLN A 231 -52.18 -20.79 20.71
C GLN A 231 -53.13 -21.99 20.68
#